data_ba9e342afd1e7eb94a738f558aa4b3c8
#
_entry.id   ba9e342afd1e7eb94a738f558aa4b3c8
#
_cell.length_a   1.000
_cell.length_b   1.000
_cell.length_c   1.000
_cell.angle_alpha   90.00
_cell.angle_beta   90.00
_cell.angle_gamma   90.00
#
_symmetry.space_group_name_H-M   'P 1'
#
loop_
_entity.id
_entity.type
_entity.pdbx_description
1 polymer ?
#
loop_
_entity_poly.entity_id
_entity_poly.type
_entity_poly.pdbx_seq_one_letter_code
_entity_poly.pdbx_strand_id
1 'polypeptide(L)'
;MRKALILCGFVAAFLCLAQNANAQIAGPIHRDGAYLADQRGNILSNQEVLTLVGQDIYNQTYVGAQKQRKAGKALIWSGAGGLVGGAVLYGVGLSKIAGEVNQNSSKDEIQTALERHPGSAGMVLGGTLLMAAGAIALDAGIPLAIIGKKRLNWVADDYNARKNLAYQVGATPNGVGIAVRF
;
A
#
# COMPACT_ATOMS: atom_id res chain seq x y z
N MET A 1 -30.15 -47.55 15.67
CA MET A 1 -28.93 -47.64 14.83
C MET A 1 -28.87 -46.67 13.65
N ARG A 2 -29.97 -46.44 12.85
CA ARG A 2 -29.92 -45.49 11.70
C ARG A 2 -29.59 -44.01 12.03
N LYS A 3 -30.03 -43.50 13.21
CA LYS A 3 -29.80 -42.12 13.62
C LYS A 3 -28.33 -41.85 13.98
N ALA A 4 -27.63 -42.86 14.55
CA ALA A 4 -26.19 -42.73 14.88
C ALA A 4 -25.31 -42.71 13.63
N LEU A 5 -25.67 -43.43 12.58
CA LEU A 5 -24.94 -43.48 11.31
C LEU A 5 -25.00 -42.12 10.57
N ILE A 6 -26.17 -41.44 10.62
CA ILE A 6 -26.36 -40.13 10.01
C ILE A 6 -25.52 -39.06 10.74
N LEU A 7 -25.46 -39.13 12.08
CA LEU A 7 -24.68 -38.20 12.90
C LEU A 7 -23.18 -38.34 12.63
N CYS A 8 -22.66 -39.60 12.54
CA CYS A 8 -21.27 -39.85 12.17
C CYS A 8 -20.91 -39.35 10.76
N GLY A 9 -21.83 -39.49 9.80
CA GLY A 9 -21.64 -38.98 8.44
C GLY A 9 -21.54 -37.45 8.40
N PHE A 10 -22.36 -36.77 9.19
CA PHE A 10 -22.31 -35.29 9.28
C PHE A 10 -21.03 -34.78 9.95
N VAL A 11 -20.58 -35.44 11.03
CA VAL A 11 -19.34 -35.07 11.72
C VAL A 11 -18.12 -35.32 10.83
N ALA A 12 -18.09 -36.45 10.09
CA ALA A 12 -17.01 -36.74 9.15
C ALA A 12 -16.99 -35.76 7.98
N ALA A 13 -18.15 -35.38 7.41
CA ALA A 13 -18.22 -34.37 6.38
C ALA A 13 -17.80 -32.98 6.86
N PHE A 14 -18.15 -32.60 8.10
CA PHE A 14 -17.71 -31.35 8.70
C PHE A 14 -16.21 -31.32 8.99
N LEU A 15 -15.62 -32.43 9.41
CA LEU A 15 -14.18 -32.59 9.60
C LEU A 15 -13.43 -32.52 8.26
N CYS A 16 -13.94 -33.12 7.20
CA CYS A 16 -13.37 -33.01 5.86
C CYS A 16 -13.46 -31.58 5.28
N LEU A 17 -14.54 -30.86 5.54
CA LEU A 17 -14.69 -29.46 5.15
C LEU A 17 -13.74 -28.54 5.93
N ALA A 18 -13.56 -28.81 7.24
CA ALA A 18 -12.62 -28.05 8.07
C ALA A 18 -11.14 -28.28 7.67
N GLN A 19 -10.80 -29.46 7.17
CA GLN A 19 -9.44 -29.74 6.66
C GLN A 19 -9.16 -29.06 5.33
N ASN A 20 -10.17 -28.86 4.47
CA ASN A 20 -9.99 -28.11 3.22
C ASN A 20 -9.90 -26.58 3.41
N ALA A 21 -10.38 -26.05 4.55
CA ALA A 21 -10.22 -24.63 4.88
C ALA A 21 -8.78 -24.26 5.28
N ASN A 22 -7.96 -25.23 5.64
CA ASN A 22 -6.52 -25.10 5.80
C ASN A 22 -5.77 -25.50 4.51
N ALA A 23 -6.19 -25.01 3.36
CA ALA A 23 -5.35 -25.02 2.17
C ALA A 23 -4.09 -24.22 2.52
N GLN A 24 -3.10 -24.92 3.10
CA GLN A 24 -1.78 -24.38 3.37
C GLN A 24 -1.31 -23.76 2.07
N ILE A 25 -1.09 -22.47 2.10
CA ILE A 25 -0.46 -21.77 0.99
C ILE A 25 0.90 -22.45 0.81
N ALA A 26 0.94 -23.40 -0.14
CA ALA A 26 2.03 -24.35 -0.27
C ALA A 26 3.25 -23.77 -0.98
N GLY A 27 3.22 -22.45 -1.30
CA GLY A 27 4.23 -21.77 -2.09
C GLY A 27 4.83 -20.54 -1.40
N PRO A 28 5.89 -19.98 -1.97
CA PRO A 28 6.39 -18.69 -1.55
C PRO A 28 5.34 -17.60 -1.76
N ILE A 29 5.37 -16.63 -0.89
CA ILE A 29 4.52 -15.44 -1.01
C ILE A 29 5.35 -14.28 -1.56
N HIS A 30 4.69 -13.36 -2.24
CA HIS A 30 5.31 -12.15 -2.73
C HIS A 30 4.41 -10.94 -2.48
N ARG A 31 4.98 -9.76 -2.62
CA ARG A 31 4.22 -8.53 -2.48
C ARG A 31 3.50 -8.19 -3.78
N ASP A 32 2.19 -7.98 -3.70
CA ASP A 32 1.41 -7.36 -4.76
C ASP A 32 0.74 -6.07 -4.27
N GLY A 33 1.14 -4.96 -4.85
CA GLY A 33 0.65 -3.64 -4.44
C GLY A 33 0.88 -3.35 -2.95
N ALA A 34 -0.20 -3.17 -2.20
CA ALA A 34 -0.21 -2.96 -0.75
C ALA A 34 -0.54 -4.23 0.04
N TYR A 35 -0.52 -5.39 -0.61
CA TYR A 35 -0.90 -6.68 -0.05
C TYR A 35 0.19 -7.71 -0.30
N LEU A 36 0.03 -8.87 0.33
CA LEU A 36 0.79 -10.07 0.01
C LEU A 36 -0.08 -10.97 -0.88
N ALA A 37 0.56 -11.65 -1.80
CA ALA A 37 -0.08 -12.59 -2.72
C ALA A 37 0.65 -13.94 -2.71
N ASP A 38 -0.07 -15.01 -3.06
CA ASP A 38 0.49 -16.33 -3.27
C ASP A 38 1.22 -16.42 -4.62
N GLN A 39 1.84 -17.57 -4.91
CA GLN A 39 2.50 -17.83 -6.20
C GLN A 39 1.59 -17.67 -7.43
N ARG A 40 0.28 -17.81 -7.25
CA ARG A 40 -0.71 -17.73 -8.33
C ARG A 40 -1.20 -16.28 -8.53
N GLY A 41 -0.74 -15.34 -7.71
CA GLY A 41 -1.16 -13.94 -7.75
C GLY A 41 -2.46 -13.65 -6.98
N ASN A 42 -2.99 -14.61 -6.21
CA ASN A 42 -4.16 -14.36 -5.38
C ASN A 42 -3.75 -13.56 -4.14
N ILE A 43 -4.45 -12.46 -3.90
CA ILE A 43 -4.22 -11.63 -2.73
C ILE A 43 -4.64 -12.38 -1.47
N LEU A 44 -3.73 -12.47 -0.51
CA LEU A 44 -3.97 -13.10 0.77
C LEU A 44 -4.88 -12.23 1.64
N SER A 45 -5.86 -12.87 2.27
CA SER A 45 -6.69 -12.22 3.28
C SER A 45 -5.88 -11.90 4.54
N ASN A 46 -6.38 -10.96 5.34
CA ASN A 46 -5.71 -10.60 6.59
C ASN A 46 -5.57 -11.78 7.56
N GLN A 47 -6.55 -12.70 7.58
CA GLN A 47 -6.49 -13.90 8.40
C GLN A 47 -5.42 -14.89 7.92
N GLU A 48 -5.31 -15.08 6.61
CA GLU A 48 -4.27 -15.93 6.03
C GLU A 48 -2.88 -15.37 6.34
N VAL A 49 -2.67 -14.06 6.15
CA VAL A 49 -1.39 -13.42 6.50
C VAL A 49 -1.09 -13.59 7.99
N LEU A 50 -2.07 -13.37 8.88
CA LEU A 50 -1.91 -13.56 10.32
C LEU A 50 -1.45 -14.99 10.66
N THR A 51 -2.06 -15.98 10.03
CA THR A 51 -1.73 -17.40 10.25
C THR A 51 -0.32 -17.74 9.73
N LEU A 52 0.09 -17.14 8.60
CA LEU A 52 1.37 -17.42 7.95
C LEU A 52 2.57 -16.77 8.66
N VAL A 53 2.43 -15.49 9.03
CA VAL A 53 3.56 -14.73 9.59
C VAL A 53 3.56 -14.66 11.11
N GLY A 54 2.45 -15.00 11.75
CA GLY A 54 2.25 -14.90 13.20
C GLY A 54 1.80 -13.52 13.65
N GLN A 55 1.20 -13.48 14.86
CA GLN A 55 0.53 -12.29 15.39
C GLN A 55 1.48 -11.11 15.59
N ASP A 56 2.71 -11.36 16.02
CA ASP A 56 3.68 -10.31 16.30
C ASP A 56 4.08 -9.56 15.01
N ILE A 57 4.50 -10.28 13.97
CA ILE A 57 4.88 -9.68 12.70
C ILE A 57 3.68 -9.04 12.01
N TYR A 58 2.51 -9.67 12.10
CA TYR A 58 1.27 -9.13 11.56
C TYR A 58 0.96 -7.76 12.17
N ASN A 59 0.90 -7.66 13.50
CA ASN A 59 0.53 -6.41 14.17
C ASN A 59 1.61 -5.33 14.09
N GLN A 60 2.87 -5.70 14.30
CA GLN A 60 3.97 -4.73 14.37
C GLN A 60 4.42 -4.24 12.99
N THR A 61 4.39 -5.11 11.99
CA THR A 61 5.00 -4.79 10.69
C THR A 61 3.97 -4.75 9.56
N TYR A 62 3.19 -5.81 9.35
CA TYR A 62 2.32 -5.92 8.18
C TYR A 62 1.23 -4.86 8.13
N VAL A 63 0.45 -4.71 9.21
CA VAL A 63 -0.67 -3.75 9.28
C VAL A 63 -0.16 -2.31 9.11
N GLY A 64 0.95 -1.98 9.78
CA GLY A 64 1.60 -0.67 9.66
C GLY A 64 2.10 -0.40 8.24
N ALA A 65 2.78 -1.37 7.63
CA ALA A 65 3.29 -1.28 6.27
C ALA A 65 2.18 -1.10 5.22
N GLN A 66 1.08 -1.83 5.38
CA GLN A 66 -0.09 -1.72 4.50
C GLN A 66 -0.72 -0.33 4.57
N LYS A 67 -0.92 0.20 5.80
CA LYS A 67 -1.45 1.56 6.02
C LYS A 67 -0.52 2.62 5.42
N GLN A 68 0.79 2.53 5.69
CA GLN A 68 1.78 3.46 5.16
C GLN A 68 1.80 3.47 3.64
N ARG A 69 1.75 2.30 3.00
CA ARG A 69 1.75 2.21 1.56
C ARG A 69 0.47 2.76 0.93
N LYS A 70 -0.71 2.49 1.51
CA LYS A 70 -1.98 3.06 1.05
C LYS A 70 -2.00 4.58 1.21
N ALA A 71 -1.61 5.09 2.39
CA ALA A 71 -1.52 6.52 2.65
C ALA A 71 -0.51 7.22 1.72
N GLY A 72 0.68 6.64 1.54
CA GLY A 72 1.68 7.17 0.63
C GLY A 72 1.18 7.26 -0.81
N LYS A 73 0.51 6.20 -1.32
CA LYS A 73 -0.11 6.26 -2.65
C LYS A 73 -1.20 7.34 -2.75
N ALA A 74 -2.07 7.47 -1.75
CA ALA A 74 -3.11 8.50 -1.73
C ALA A 74 -2.51 9.91 -1.76
N LEU A 75 -1.45 10.15 -0.95
CA LEU A 75 -0.73 11.42 -0.93
C LEU A 75 -0.04 11.72 -2.27
N ILE A 76 0.55 10.73 -2.93
CA ILE A 76 1.17 10.91 -4.25
C ILE A 76 0.12 11.32 -5.28
N TRP A 77 -1.03 10.64 -5.35
CA TRP A 77 -2.08 10.97 -6.30
C TRP A 77 -2.72 12.33 -6.01
N SER A 78 -2.99 12.66 -4.73
CA SER A 78 -3.53 13.96 -4.35
C SER A 78 -2.51 15.08 -4.59
N GLY A 79 -1.24 14.83 -4.31
CA GLY A 79 -0.16 15.77 -4.56
C GLY A 79 0.04 16.07 -6.05
N ALA A 80 0.06 15.03 -6.88
CA ALA A 80 0.12 15.19 -8.34
C ALA A 80 -1.10 15.95 -8.88
N GLY A 81 -2.31 15.61 -8.42
CA GLY A 81 -3.53 16.32 -8.75
C GLY A 81 -3.49 17.78 -8.32
N GLY A 82 -2.98 18.07 -7.13
CA GLY A 82 -2.79 19.43 -6.61
C GLY A 82 -1.81 20.25 -7.44
N LEU A 83 -0.69 19.67 -7.87
CA LEU A 83 0.27 20.35 -8.73
C LEU A 83 -0.34 20.68 -10.11
N VAL A 84 -0.96 19.72 -10.77
CA VAL A 84 -1.56 19.92 -12.09
C VAL A 84 -2.73 20.90 -12.00
N GLY A 85 -3.66 20.69 -11.07
CA GLY A 85 -4.81 21.58 -10.88
C GLY A 85 -4.40 23.00 -10.49
N GLY A 86 -3.40 23.12 -9.60
CA GLY A 86 -2.82 24.42 -9.21
C GLY A 86 -2.16 25.14 -10.38
N ALA A 87 -1.39 24.43 -11.22
CA ALA A 87 -0.76 25.01 -12.40
C ALA A 87 -1.79 25.51 -13.43
N VAL A 88 -2.88 24.77 -13.64
CA VAL A 88 -3.98 25.19 -14.52
C VAL A 88 -4.66 26.45 -13.99
N LEU A 89 -5.03 26.46 -12.70
CA LEU A 89 -5.65 27.65 -12.08
C LEU A 89 -4.73 28.86 -12.13
N TYR A 90 -3.44 28.66 -11.82
CA TYR A 90 -2.43 29.71 -11.90
C TYR A 90 -2.31 30.26 -13.33
N GLY A 91 -2.19 29.39 -14.34
CA GLY A 91 -2.08 29.78 -15.75
C GLY A 91 -3.30 30.52 -16.26
N VAL A 92 -4.52 30.06 -15.93
CA VAL A 92 -5.77 30.76 -16.30
C VAL A 92 -5.87 32.11 -15.58
N GLY A 93 -5.50 32.21 -14.32
CA GLY A 93 -5.45 33.45 -13.58
C GLY A 93 -4.49 34.46 -14.23
N LEU A 94 -3.27 34.01 -14.54
CA LEU A 94 -2.26 34.84 -15.21
C LEU A 94 -2.69 35.29 -16.62
N SER A 95 -3.26 34.42 -17.44
CA SER A 95 -3.65 34.75 -18.81
C SER A 95 -4.65 35.92 -18.89
N LYS A 96 -5.50 36.05 -17.86
CA LYS A 96 -6.47 37.17 -17.77
C LYS A 96 -5.83 38.47 -17.34
N ILE A 97 -4.72 38.44 -16.62
CA ILE A 97 -3.99 39.62 -16.13
C ILE A 97 -2.90 40.04 -17.13
N ALA A 98 -2.33 39.06 -17.85
CA ALA A 98 -1.20 39.28 -18.75
C ALA A 98 -1.48 40.27 -19.90
N GLY A 99 -2.74 40.53 -20.23
CA GLY A 99 -3.12 41.58 -21.20
C GLY A 99 -2.88 43.01 -20.70
N GLU A 100 -2.82 43.19 -19.38
CA GLU A 100 -2.67 44.51 -18.74
C GLU A 100 -1.28 44.71 -18.12
N VAL A 101 -0.54 43.61 -17.90
CA VAL A 101 0.78 43.61 -17.22
C VAL A 101 1.84 43.21 -18.22
N ASN A 102 2.79 44.13 -18.48
CA ASN A 102 3.95 43.91 -19.36
C ASN A 102 5.18 43.59 -18.48
N GLN A 103 6.24 43.00 -19.07
CA GLN A 103 7.47 42.66 -18.35
C GLN A 103 8.14 43.86 -17.66
N ASN A 104 7.83 45.11 -18.10
CA ASN A 104 8.33 46.34 -17.52
C ASN A 104 7.32 47.05 -16.61
N SER A 105 6.20 46.44 -16.29
CA SER A 105 5.19 47.03 -15.42
C SER A 105 5.70 47.22 -14.00
N SER A 106 5.45 48.38 -13.41
CA SER A 106 5.79 48.69 -12.03
C SER A 106 4.95 47.87 -11.07
N LYS A 107 5.40 47.77 -9.81
CA LYS A 107 4.65 47.07 -8.74
C LYS A 107 3.24 47.61 -8.57
N ASP A 108 3.07 48.92 -8.74
CA ASP A 108 1.78 49.61 -8.58
C ASP A 108 0.80 49.29 -9.73
N GLU A 109 1.33 49.10 -10.94
CA GLU A 109 0.51 48.67 -12.11
C GLU A 109 0.04 47.22 -11.94
N ILE A 110 0.91 46.34 -11.43
CA ILE A 110 0.56 44.95 -11.14
C ILE A 110 -0.52 44.88 -10.04
N GLN A 111 -0.38 45.69 -8.99
CA GLN A 111 -1.35 45.77 -7.92
C GLN A 111 -2.70 46.29 -8.39
N THR A 112 -2.70 47.31 -9.22
CA THR A 112 -3.92 47.88 -9.83
C THR A 112 -4.61 46.85 -10.75
N ALA A 113 -3.85 46.08 -11.54
CA ALA A 113 -4.39 45.02 -12.40
C ALA A 113 -5.03 43.88 -11.56
N LEU A 114 -4.40 43.53 -10.43
CA LEU A 114 -4.95 42.55 -9.49
C LEU A 114 -6.24 43.01 -8.83
N GLU A 115 -6.34 44.32 -8.50
CA GLU A 115 -7.54 44.92 -7.90
C GLU A 115 -8.70 44.98 -8.90
N ARG A 116 -8.42 45.22 -10.20
CA ARG A 116 -9.43 45.21 -11.27
C ARG A 116 -9.99 43.84 -11.57
N HIS A 117 -9.18 42.79 -11.34
CA HIS A 117 -9.56 41.41 -11.61
C HIS A 117 -9.49 40.50 -10.35
N PRO A 118 -10.32 40.74 -9.32
CA PRO A 118 -10.25 40.02 -8.06
C PRO A 118 -10.43 38.51 -8.23
N GLY A 119 -11.23 38.08 -9.22
CA GLY A 119 -11.41 36.67 -9.53
C GLY A 119 -10.13 36.00 -10.08
N SER A 120 -9.37 36.75 -10.91
CA SER A 120 -8.09 36.24 -11.47
C SER A 120 -6.99 36.22 -10.41
N ALA A 121 -6.94 37.24 -9.55
CA ALA A 121 -6.05 37.28 -8.40
C ALA A 121 -6.30 36.07 -7.46
N GLY A 122 -7.57 35.77 -7.18
CA GLY A 122 -7.97 34.57 -6.44
C GLY A 122 -7.53 33.27 -7.09
N MET A 123 -7.59 33.15 -8.41
CA MET A 123 -7.11 31.98 -9.16
C MET A 123 -5.59 31.82 -9.06
N VAL A 124 -4.82 32.91 -9.17
CA VAL A 124 -3.36 32.89 -9.03
C VAL A 124 -2.94 32.47 -7.63
N LEU A 125 -3.52 33.10 -6.61
CA LEU A 125 -3.24 32.75 -5.21
C LEU A 125 -3.68 31.31 -4.89
N GLY A 126 -4.89 30.94 -5.26
CA GLY A 126 -5.43 29.60 -5.06
C GLY A 126 -4.61 28.54 -5.79
N GLY A 127 -4.19 28.80 -7.02
CA GLY A 127 -3.31 27.94 -7.80
C GLY A 127 -1.96 27.74 -7.13
N THR A 128 -1.35 28.83 -6.64
CA THR A 128 -0.06 28.78 -5.91
C THR A 128 -0.17 27.96 -4.62
N LEU A 129 -1.20 28.18 -3.82
CA LEU A 129 -1.44 27.42 -2.60
C LEU A 129 -1.69 25.95 -2.88
N LEU A 130 -2.43 25.65 -3.94
CA LEU A 130 -2.70 24.26 -4.33
C LEU A 130 -1.44 23.54 -4.82
N MET A 131 -0.57 24.23 -5.56
CA MET A 131 0.74 23.69 -5.96
C MET A 131 1.64 23.45 -4.74
N ALA A 132 1.71 24.39 -3.80
CA ALA A 132 2.49 24.23 -2.58
C ALA A 132 2.00 23.05 -1.74
N ALA A 133 0.69 22.92 -1.53
CA ALA A 133 0.09 21.79 -0.83
C ALA A 133 0.36 20.46 -1.56
N GLY A 134 0.28 20.46 -2.89
CA GLY A 134 0.60 19.31 -3.73
C GLY A 134 2.05 18.86 -3.61
N ALA A 135 2.98 19.81 -3.58
CA ALA A 135 4.41 19.53 -3.38
C ALA A 135 4.68 18.89 -2.01
N ILE A 136 4.11 19.45 -0.93
CA ILE A 136 4.24 18.90 0.42
C ILE A 136 3.64 17.48 0.50
N ALA A 137 2.50 17.25 -0.15
CA ALA A 137 1.89 15.93 -0.18
C ALA A 137 2.75 14.89 -0.92
N LEU A 138 3.45 15.28 -1.99
CA LEU A 138 4.40 14.40 -2.68
C LEU A 138 5.63 14.11 -1.83
N ASP A 139 6.19 15.14 -1.19
CA ASP A 139 7.37 15.00 -0.34
C ASP A 139 7.14 14.03 0.83
N ALA A 140 5.98 14.08 1.46
CA ALA A 140 5.59 13.13 2.50
C ALA A 140 5.14 11.76 1.94
N GLY A 141 4.46 11.75 0.80
CA GLY A 141 3.86 10.55 0.20
C GLY A 141 4.88 9.56 -0.34
N ILE A 142 5.94 10.05 -0.98
CA ILE A 142 6.98 9.20 -1.59
C ILE A 142 7.72 8.38 -0.53
N PRO A 143 8.29 8.95 0.55
CA PRO A 143 8.94 8.17 1.60
C PRO A 143 8.00 7.15 2.26
N LEU A 144 6.75 7.54 2.56
CA LEU A 144 5.76 6.63 3.14
C LEU A 144 5.48 5.42 2.23
N ALA A 145 5.33 5.65 0.92
CA ALA A 145 5.11 4.57 -0.03
C ALA A 145 6.32 3.62 -0.13
N ILE A 146 7.55 4.16 -0.08
CA ILE A 146 8.80 3.39 -0.14
C ILE A 146 8.98 2.56 1.14
N ILE A 147 8.80 3.17 2.32
CA ILE A 147 8.93 2.48 3.61
C ILE A 147 7.89 1.35 3.71
N GLY A 148 6.64 1.63 3.36
CA GLY A 148 5.60 0.62 3.33
C GLY A 148 5.91 -0.53 2.37
N LYS A 149 6.48 -0.22 1.19
CA LYS A 149 6.96 -1.23 0.23
C LYS A 149 8.06 -2.11 0.83
N LYS A 150 9.09 -1.49 1.42
CA LYS A 150 10.23 -2.23 2.01
C LYS A 150 9.78 -3.15 3.13
N ARG A 151 8.91 -2.68 4.02
CA ARG A 151 8.37 -3.49 5.13
C ARG A 151 7.54 -4.67 4.63
N LEU A 152 6.69 -4.49 3.61
CA LEU A 152 5.91 -5.58 3.03
C LEU A 152 6.81 -6.62 2.34
N ASN A 153 7.85 -6.18 1.62
CA ASN A 153 8.84 -7.10 1.06
C ASN A 153 9.53 -7.90 2.17
N TRP A 154 9.96 -7.22 3.24
CA TRP A 154 10.60 -7.88 4.37
C TRP A 154 9.71 -8.97 5.00
N VAL A 155 8.41 -8.71 5.15
CA VAL A 155 7.47 -9.72 5.66
C VAL A 155 7.38 -10.94 4.73
N ALA A 156 7.37 -10.72 3.42
CA ALA A 156 7.36 -11.83 2.45
C ALA A 156 8.67 -12.61 2.46
N ASP A 157 9.81 -11.92 2.52
CA ASP A 157 11.15 -12.52 2.54
C ASP A 157 11.37 -13.31 3.82
N ASP A 158 10.96 -12.78 4.99
CA ASP A 158 11.04 -13.47 6.28
C ASP A 158 10.21 -14.76 6.29
N TYR A 159 8.99 -14.72 5.77
CA TYR A 159 8.16 -15.92 5.64
C TYR A 159 8.82 -16.95 4.71
N ASN A 160 9.29 -16.52 3.54
CA ASN A 160 9.91 -17.41 2.57
C ASN A 160 11.22 -18.02 3.10
N ALA A 161 12.01 -17.24 3.84
CA ALA A 161 13.24 -17.73 4.49
C ALA A 161 12.93 -18.80 5.53
N ARG A 162 11.93 -18.59 6.38
CA ARG A 162 11.50 -19.58 7.38
C ARG A 162 10.99 -20.87 6.74
N LYS A 163 10.30 -20.75 5.62
CA LYS A 163 9.76 -21.89 4.88
C LYS A 163 10.86 -22.71 4.20
N ASN A 164 11.92 -22.07 3.73
CA ASN A 164 13.07 -22.72 3.13
C ASN A 164 13.95 -23.46 4.16
N LEU A 165 13.80 -23.14 5.46
CA LEU A 165 14.41 -23.89 6.56
C LEU A 165 13.58 -25.16 6.81
N ALA A 166 13.69 -26.13 5.91
CA ALA A 166 13.03 -27.43 6.09
C ALA A 166 13.83 -28.27 7.07
N TYR A 167 13.28 -28.45 8.27
CA TYR A 167 13.78 -29.45 9.22
C TYR A 167 13.27 -30.81 8.80
N GLN A 168 14.14 -31.68 8.37
CA GLN A 168 13.81 -33.07 8.09
C GLN A 168 14.24 -33.94 9.28
N VAL A 169 13.26 -34.40 10.07
CA VAL A 169 13.49 -35.39 11.08
C VAL A 169 13.30 -36.76 10.44
N GLY A 170 14.32 -37.59 10.45
CA GLY A 170 14.28 -38.91 9.83
C GLY A 170 15.13 -39.94 10.57
N ALA A 171 14.80 -41.23 10.34
CA ALA A 171 15.65 -42.32 10.78
C ALA A 171 16.91 -42.38 9.90
N THR A 172 18.07 -42.35 10.53
CA THR A 172 19.36 -42.62 9.90
C THR A 172 19.83 -44.02 10.25
N PRO A 173 20.76 -44.61 9.52
CA PRO A 173 21.31 -45.92 9.85
C PRO A 173 21.85 -46.05 11.29
N ASN A 174 22.20 -44.92 11.91
CA ASN A 174 22.76 -44.82 13.26
C ASN A 174 21.81 -44.22 14.30
N GLY A 175 20.51 -44.06 13.98
CA GLY A 175 19.52 -43.50 14.89
C GLY A 175 18.60 -42.46 14.27
N VAL A 176 18.04 -41.57 15.08
CA VAL A 176 17.19 -40.45 14.63
C VAL A 176 18.05 -39.21 14.46
N GLY A 177 18.02 -38.62 13.27
CA GLY A 177 18.76 -37.41 12.94
C GLY A 177 17.84 -36.24 12.51
N ILE A 178 18.34 -35.01 12.72
CA ILE A 178 17.71 -33.78 12.22
C ILE A 178 18.62 -33.24 11.11
N ALA A 179 18.08 -33.18 9.88
CA ALA A 179 18.76 -32.52 8.79
C ALA A 179 18.15 -31.13 8.59
N VAL A 180 18.99 -30.09 8.56
CA VAL A 180 18.61 -28.72 8.24
C VAL A 180 19.08 -28.46 6.81
N ARG A 181 18.16 -28.20 5.90
CA ARG A 181 18.48 -27.70 4.56
C ARG A 181 18.43 -26.18 4.57
N PHE A 182 19.54 -25.59 4.15
CA PHE A 182 19.67 -24.14 3.94
C PHE A 182 19.35 -23.78 2.49
#